data_d6e343f7bc8983814870cc283cb2fcd9
#
_entry.id   d6e343f7bc8983814870cc283cb2fcd9
#
_cell.length_a   1.000
_cell.length_b   1.000
_cell.length_c   1.000
_cell.angle_alpha   90.00
_cell.angle_beta   90.00
_cell.angle_gamma   90.00
#
_symmetry.space_group_name_H-M   'P 1'
#
loop_
_entity.id
_entity.type
_entity.pdbx_description
1 polymer ?
#
loop_
_entity_poly.entity_id
_entity_poly.type
_entity_poly.pdbx_seq_one_letter_code
_entity_poly.pdbx_strand_id
1 'polypeptide(L)'
;FTEEVADVMRLADFFIGKPGPGAISEAVQLGLPVITIRNAWTMPQERYNAQWVCEQGIGLVVSSLSQLPSAAQRMIVGLAEFHAATARIDNRAVFEVPELLAGLLHAQPAPPSWSYDGLARSSTVARSAFS
;
A
#
# COMPACT_ATOMS: atom_id res chain seq x y z
N PHE A 1 16.23 -6.39 11.19
CA PHE A 1 14.83 -5.92 11.33
C PHE A 1 14.76 -5.28 12.69
N THR A 2 14.65 -3.96 12.75
CA THR A 2 14.42 -3.25 14.01
C THR A 2 12.93 -2.97 14.14
N GLU A 3 12.35 -3.26 15.29
CA GLU A 3 11.01 -2.85 15.67
C GLU A 3 10.92 -1.31 15.83
N GLU A 4 12.07 -0.62 15.69
CA GLU A 4 12.27 0.81 15.90
C GLU A 4 12.26 1.65 14.60
N VAL A 5 11.86 1.09 13.45
CA VAL A 5 11.87 1.83 12.17
C VAL A 5 11.00 3.10 12.26
N ALA A 6 9.83 3.00 12.87
CA ALA A 6 8.94 4.15 13.05
C ALA A 6 9.57 5.24 13.95
N ASP A 7 10.34 4.85 14.97
CA ASP A 7 11.02 5.80 15.84
C ASP A 7 12.16 6.53 15.13
N VAL A 8 12.92 5.80 14.28
CA VAL A 8 13.95 6.41 13.42
C VAL A 8 13.29 7.34 12.39
N MET A 9 12.18 6.93 11.78
CA MET A 9 11.45 7.77 10.82
C MET A 9 10.94 9.07 11.46
N ARG A 10 10.51 9.06 12.72
CA ARG A 10 10.07 10.27 13.44
C ARG A 10 11.17 11.31 13.65
N LEU A 11 12.44 10.90 13.58
CA LEU A 11 13.59 11.79 13.68
C LEU A 11 14.06 12.31 12.32
N ALA A 12 13.46 11.86 11.23
CA ALA A 12 13.83 12.22 9.86
C ALA A 12 13.03 13.43 9.37
N ASP A 13 13.63 14.21 8.48
CA ASP A 13 12.96 15.32 7.79
C ASP A 13 12.24 14.87 6.52
N PHE A 14 12.69 13.79 5.91
CA PHE A 14 12.07 13.15 4.74
C PHE A 14 12.51 11.68 4.60
N PHE A 15 11.78 10.92 3.84
CA PHE A 15 12.02 9.50 3.59
C PHE A 15 12.59 9.27 2.17
N ILE A 16 13.60 8.41 2.05
CA ILE A 16 14.11 7.93 0.76
C ILE A 16 13.91 6.42 0.69
N GLY A 17 13.17 5.93 -0.31
CA GLY A 17 12.95 4.49 -0.41
C GLY A 17 12.34 4.04 -1.72
N LYS A 18 12.10 2.73 -1.81
CA LYS A 18 11.34 2.14 -2.93
C LYS A 18 9.88 2.59 -2.87
N PRO A 19 9.18 2.63 -4.02
CA PRO A 19 7.78 3.05 -4.08
C PRO A 19 6.80 1.97 -3.58
N GLY A 20 7.16 1.26 -2.50
CA GLY A 20 6.31 0.29 -1.84
C GLY A 20 5.14 0.96 -1.12
N PRO A 21 3.90 0.42 -1.19
CA PRO A 21 2.73 1.06 -0.61
C PRO A 21 2.83 1.22 0.91
N GLY A 22 3.38 0.23 1.61
CA GLY A 22 3.55 0.27 3.06
C GLY A 22 4.49 1.40 3.50
N ALA A 23 5.68 1.48 2.89
CA ALA A 23 6.69 2.47 3.24
C ALA A 23 6.22 3.91 2.95
N ILE A 24 5.54 4.14 1.82
CA ILE A 24 4.97 5.45 1.48
C ILE A 24 3.85 5.82 2.44
N SER A 25 2.95 4.89 2.75
CA SER A 25 1.84 5.12 3.68
C SER A 25 2.36 5.47 5.08
N GLU A 26 3.38 4.77 5.56
CA GLU A 26 4.00 5.02 6.85
C GLU A 26 4.70 6.40 6.89
N ALA A 27 5.46 6.75 5.83
CA ALA A 27 6.08 8.05 5.71
C ALA A 27 5.03 9.18 5.74
N VAL A 28 3.96 9.03 4.98
CA VAL A 28 2.86 10.02 4.93
C VAL A 28 2.16 10.16 6.28
N GLN A 29 1.92 9.06 7.00
CA GLN A 29 1.34 9.10 8.35
C GLN A 29 2.21 9.85 9.35
N LEU A 30 3.54 9.77 9.19
CA LEU A 30 4.50 10.50 10.00
C LEU A 30 4.75 11.93 9.50
N GLY A 31 4.06 12.37 8.46
CA GLY A 31 4.21 13.70 7.88
C GLY A 31 5.50 13.88 7.07
N LEU A 32 6.16 12.78 6.68
CA LEU A 32 7.44 12.81 5.97
C LEU A 32 7.24 12.89 4.46
N PRO A 33 7.81 13.89 3.78
CA PRO A 33 7.95 13.90 2.34
C PRO A 33 8.78 12.73 1.83
N VAL A 34 8.56 12.31 0.58
CA VAL A 34 9.15 11.10 0.04
C VAL A 34 10.02 11.36 -1.19
N ILE A 35 11.22 10.79 -1.24
CA ILE A 35 11.98 10.61 -2.48
C ILE A 35 11.95 9.14 -2.84
N THR A 36 11.43 8.81 -4.02
CA THR A 36 11.32 7.43 -4.47
C THR A 36 11.89 7.23 -5.87
N ILE A 37 12.13 5.97 -6.26
CA ILE A 37 12.76 5.61 -7.52
C ILE A 37 11.73 4.92 -8.42
N ARG A 38 11.62 5.41 -9.67
CA ARG A 38 10.83 4.75 -10.71
C ARG A 38 11.68 4.54 -11.94
N ASN A 39 11.95 3.28 -12.29
CA ASN A 39 12.72 2.90 -13.47
C ASN A 39 12.08 1.70 -14.19
N ALA A 40 12.75 1.14 -15.17
CA ALA A 40 12.26 -0.01 -15.94
C ALA A 40 12.02 -1.26 -15.08
N TRP A 41 12.73 -1.41 -13.98
CA TRP A 41 12.65 -2.53 -13.04
C TRP A 41 11.59 -2.35 -11.94
N THR A 42 10.98 -1.16 -11.86
CA THR A 42 9.92 -0.89 -10.89
C THR A 42 8.68 -1.70 -11.27
N MET A 43 8.16 -2.46 -10.32
CA MET A 43 6.97 -3.29 -10.51
C MET A 43 5.75 -2.43 -10.92
N PRO A 44 4.84 -2.93 -11.76
CA PRO A 44 3.70 -2.15 -12.25
C PRO A 44 2.89 -1.45 -11.15
N GLN A 45 2.58 -2.15 -10.05
CA GLN A 45 1.87 -1.59 -8.91
C GLN A 45 2.66 -0.49 -8.19
N GLU A 46 3.99 -0.61 -8.13
CA GLU A 46 4.86 0.39 -7.50
C GLU A 46 5.01 1.65 -8.37
N ARG A 47 4.82 1.52 -9.70
CA ARG A 47 4.81 2.69 -10.61
C ARG A 47 3.67 3.62 -10.32
N TYR A 48 2.51 3.06 -9.96
CA TYR A 48 1.36 3.85 -9.55
C TYR A 48 1.66 4.65 -8.27
N ASN A 49 2.29 4.02 -7.28
CA ASN A 49 2.66 4.69 -6.04
C ASN A 49 3.64 5.84 -6.27
N ALA A 50 4.66 5.65 -7.13
CA ALA A 50 5.58 6.70 -7.50
C ALA A 50 4.88 7.87 -8.22
N GLN A 51 3.94 7.57 -9.12
CA GLN A 51 3.12 8.58 -9.78
C GLN A 51 2.28 9.36 -8.79
N TRP A 52 1.62 8.67 -7.86
CA TRP A 52 0.80 9.27 -6.82
C TRP A 52 1.61 10.24 -5.94
N VAL A 53 2.84 9.91 -5.56
CA VAL A 53 3.74 10.81 -4.82
C VAL A 53 3.95 12.14 -5.55
N CYS A 54 4.16 12.09 -6.88
CA CYS A 54 4.27 13.29 -7.70
C CYS A 54 2.95 14.07 -7.80
N GLU A 55 1.85 13.40 -8.06
CA GLU A 55 0.52 14.01 -8.23
C GLU A 55 0.06 14.73 -6.97
N GLN A 56 0.36 14.16 -5.80
CA GLN A 56 0.04 14.77 -4.51
C GLN A 56 1.03 15.88 -4.12
N GLY A 57 2.16 16.02 -4.83
CA GLY A 57 3.18 17.01 -4.50
C GLY A 57 3.91 16.73 -3.18
N ILE A 58 3.85 15.50 -2.68
CA ILE A 58 4.44 15.13 -1.39
C ILE A 58 5.88 14.64 -1.50
N GLY A 59 6.45 14.68 -2.70
CA GLY A 59 7.80 14.21 -2.85
C GLY A 59 8.34 14.27 -4.27
N LEU A 60 9.47 13.62 -4.47
CA LEU A 60 10.21 13.59 -5.73
C LEU A 60 10.39 12.14 -6.21
N VAL A 61 10.30 11.94 -7.52
CA VAL A 61 10.58 10.66 -8.16
C VAL A 61 11.80 10.78 -9.03
N VAL A 62 12.79 9.91 -8.83
CA VAL A 62 14.02 9.83 -9.62
C VAL A 62 14.05 8.54 -10.44
N SER A 63 14.74 8.53 -11.56
CA SER A 63 14.87 7.36 -12.42
C SER A 63 16.10 6.50 -12.12
N SER A 64 17.06 7.05 -11.40
CA SER A 64 18.31 6.36 -11.03
C SER A 64 18.86 6.85 -9.70
N LEU A 65 19.70 6.02 -9.07
CA LEU A 65 20.39 6.37 -7.83
C LEU A 65 21.34 7.57 -8.00
N SER A 66 21.88 7.80 -9.19
CA SER A 66 22.75 8.94 -9.46
C SER A 66 22.05 10.30 -9.32
N GLN A 67 20.73 10.32 -9.38
CA GLN A 67 19.92 11.53 -9.23
C GLN A 67 19.56 11.83 -7.77
N LEU A 68 19.79 10.90 -6.84
CA LEU A 68 19.43 11.07 -5.43
C LEU A 68 20.09 12.30 -4.77
N PRO A 69 21.38 12.61 -5.00
CA PRO A 69 21.99 13.79 -4.36
C PRO A 69 21.30 15.10 -4.78
N SER A 70 20.99 15.25 -6.06
CA SER A 70 20.31 16.44 -6.55
C SER A 70 18.83 16.50 -6.08
N ALA A 71 18.17 15.34 -6.00
CA ALA A 71 16.81 15.25 -5.48
C ALA A 71 16.76 15.58 -3.96
N ALA A 72 17.72 15.08 -3.19
CA ALA A 72 17.83 15.41 -1.77
C ALA A 72 18.06 16.91 -1.54
N GLN A 73 18.92 17.53 -2.34
CA GLN A 73 19.15 18.96 -2.26
C GLN A 73 17.89 19.76 -2.61
N ARG A 74 17.16 19.37 -3.66
CA ARG A 74 15.86 19.98 -3.98
C ARG A 74 14.82 19.78 -2.87
N MET A 75 14.79 18.60 -2.28
CA MET A 75 13.91 18.30 -1.13
C MET A 75 14.22 19.20 0.03
N ILE A 76 15.48 19.37 0.40
CA ILE A 76 15.92 20.24 1.51
C ILE A 76 15.52 21.70 1.27
N VAL A 77 15.73 22.21 0.04
CA VAL A 77 15.36 23.59 -0.32
C VAL A 77 13.85 23.81 -0.25
N GLY A 78 13.05 22.86 -0.71
CA GLY A 78 11.58 22.93 -0.71
C GLY A 78 10.89 22.23 0.48
N LEU A 79 11.62 21.91 1.53
CA LEU A 79 11.14 21.04 2.60
C LEU A 79 9.83 21.50 3.23
N ALA A 80 9.69 22.79 3.49
CA ALA A 80 8.48 23.36 4.08
C ALA A 80 7.23 23.16 3.17
N GLU A 81 7.41 23.27 1.85
CA GLU A 81 6.32 23.07 0.88
C GLU A 81 5.90 21.59 0.82
N PHE A 82 6.90 20.70 0.79
CA PHE A 82 6.65 19.26 0.79
C PHE A 82 5.98 18.79 2.09
N HIS A 83 6.41 19.28 3.25
CA HIS A 83 5.72 19.01 4.52
C HIS A 83 4.29 19.53 4.54
N ALA A 84 4.06 20.75 4.04
CA ALA A 84 2.71 21.31 3.95
C ALA A 84 1.82 20.49 2.99
N ALA A 85 2.36 19.95 1.91
CA ALA A 85 1.64 19.05 1.02
C ALA A 85 1.32 17.71 1.69
N THR A 86 2.31 17.10 2.38
CA THR A 86 2.13 15.84 3.10
C THR A 86 1.08 15.97 4.22
N ALA A 87 1.08 17.09 4.95
CA ALA A 87 0.10 17.35 6.01
C ALA A 87 -1.34 17.50 5.50
N ARG A 88 -1.54 17.79 4.21
CA ARG A 88 -2.88 17.84 3.58
C ARG A 88 -3.43 16.48 3.20
N ILE A 89 -2.58 15.44 3.19
CA ILE A 89 -3.04 14.07 2.89
C ILE A 89 -3.82 13.54 4.08
N ASP A 90 -5.13 13.45 3.93
CA ASP A 90 -6.01 12.80 4.92
C ASP A 90 -5.93 11.28 4.73
N ASN A 91 -4.96 10.66 5.40
CA ASN A 91 -4.81 9.21 5.37
C ASN A 91 -5.69 8.56 6.46
N ARG A 92 -6.99 8.55 6.22
CA ARG A 92 -8.00 7.99 7.14
C ARG A 92 -8.12 6.46 7.05
N ALA A 93 -7.41 5.81 6.14
CA ALA A 93 -7.53 4.37 5.89
C ALA A 93 -7.31 3.52 7.15
N VAL A 94 -6.44 3.96 8.08
CA VAL A 94 -6.20 3.27 9.35
C VAL A 94 -7.45 3.23 10.23
N PHE A 95 -8.31 4.24 10.13
CA PHE A 95 -9.56 4.35 10.90
C PHE A 95 -10.74 3.77 10.14
N GLU A 96 -10.80 3.98 8.83
CA GLU A 96 -11.92 3.57 7.99
C GLU A 96 -11.93 2.07 7.70
N VAL A 97 -10.76 1.43 7.50
CA VAL A 97 -10.68 -0.01 7.23
C VAL A 97 -11.23 -0.88 8.37
N PRO A 98 -10.91 -0.64 9.66
CA PRO A 98 -11.52 -1.39 10.76
C PRO A 98 -13.03 -1.22 10.85
N GLU A 99 -13.55 -0.01 10.60
CA GLU A 99 -15.00 0.26 10.59
C GLU A 99 -15.70 -0.47 9.45
N LEU A 100 -15.13 -0.44 8.24
CA LEU A 100 -15.64 -1.18 7.08
C LEU A 100 -15.63 -2.69 7.33
N LEU A 101 -14.54 -3.23 7.89
CA LEU A 101 -14.44 -4.65 8.23
C LEU A 101 -15.47 -5.04 9.31
N ALA A 102 -15.63 -4.23 10.34
CA ALA A 102 -16.65 -4.44 11.35
C ALA A 102 -18.05 -4.45 10.73
N GLY A 103 -18.35 -3.52 9.82
CA GLY A 103 -19.60 -3.48 9.07
C GLY A 103 -19.83 -4.73 8.23
N LEU A 104 -18.79 -5.23 7.55
CA LEU A 104 -18.86 -6.46 6.75
C LEU A 104 -19.04 -7.72 7.60
N LEU A 105 -18.41 -7.79 8.78
CA LEU A 105 -18.52 -8.91 9.71
C LEU A 105 -19.90 -8.95 10.40
N HIS A 106 -20.55 -7.80 10.57
CA HIS A 106 -21.91 -7.71 11.15
C HIS A 106 -23.01 -7.83 10.09
N ALA A 107 -22.71 -7.56 8.81
CA ALA A 107 -23.58 -7.89 7.70
C ALA A 107 -23.53 -9.41 7.53
N GLN A 108 -24.55 -10.14 8.02
CA GLN A 108 -24.65 -11.56 7.71
C GLN A 108 -24.68 -11.71 6.19
N PRO A 109 -23.70 -12.40 5.57
CA PRO A 109 -23.79 -12.67 4.15
C PRO A 109 -25.04 -13.50 3.93
N ALA A 110 -25.89 -13.08 2.98
CA ALA A 110 -26.95 -13.93 2.50
C ALA A 110 -26.32 -15.28 2.08
N PRO A 111 -26.88 -16.42 2.45
CA PRO A 111 -26.32 -17.70 2.08
C PRO A 111 -26.17 -17.74 0.58
N PRO A 112 -25.01 -18.21 0.06
CA PRO A 112 -24.78 -18.25 -1.38
C PRO A 112 -25.89 -19.06 -2.04
N SER A 113 -26.42 -18.55 -3.15
CA SER A 113 -27.52 -19.17 -3.90
C SER A 113 -27.14 -20.48 -4.63
N TRP A 114 -25.87 -20.91 -4.51
CA TRP A 114 -25.41 -22.18 -5.00
C TRP A 114 -25.55 -23.24 -3.91
N SER A 115 -26.45 -24.21 -4.10
CA SER A 115 -26.57 -25.38 -3.25
C SER A 115 -25.75 -26.52 -3.85
N TYR A 116 -24.98 -27.24 -2.99
CA TYR A 116 -24.21 -28.43 -3.39
C TYR A 116 -25.09 -29.66 -3.67
N ASP A 117 -26.41 -29.51 -3.80
CA ASP A 117 -27.34 -30.63 -4.03
C ASP A 117 -27.14 -31.39 -5.35
N GLY A 118 -26.26 -30.88 -6.23
CA GLY A 118 -25.95 -31.55 -7.53
C GLY A 118 -24.89 -32.66 -7.46
N LEU A 119 -24.10 -32.78 -6.39
CA LEU A 119 -22.97 -33.73 -6.34
C LEU A 119 -23.26 -35.04 -5.57
N ALA A 120 -24.43 -35.16 -4.95
CA ALA A 120 -24.77 -36.35 -4.15
C ALA A 120 -25.46 -37.48 -4.94
N ARG A 121 -25.60 -37.39 -6.29
CA ARG A 121 -26.31 -38.39 -7.09
C ARG A 121 -25.46 -39.29 -7.97
N SER A 122 -24.15 -39.33 -7.82
CA SER A 122 -23.32 -40.23 -8.65
C SER A 122 -22.53 -41.31 -7.88
N SER A 123 -22.90 -41.61 -6.62
CA SER A 123 -22.25 -42.68 -5.88
C SER A 123 -23.07 -43.98 -5.73
N THR A 124 -24.09 -44.19 -6.56
CA THR A 124 -24.95 -45.40 -6.50
C THR A 124 -24.81 -46.30 -7.71
N VAL A 125 -23.72 -46.26 -8.45
CA VAL A 125 -23.45 -47.23 -9.52
C VAL A 125 -22.02 -47.74 -9.38
N ALA A 126 -21.77 -48.63 -8.42
CA ALA A 126 -20.66 -49.59 -8.44
C ALA A 126 -20.73 -50.56 -7.24
N ARG A 127 -21.84 -51.27 -7.07
CA ARG A 127 -21.91 -52.43 -6.16
C ARG A 127 -22.72 -53.59 -6.74
N SER A 128 -22.48 -53.95 -8.03
CA SER A 128 -23.02 -55.20 -8.55
C SER A 128 -22.13 -55.80 -9.64
N ALA A 129 -20.89 -56.03 -9.35
CA ALA A 129 -20.03 -56.82 -10.22
C ALA A 129 -18.93 -57.46 -9.42
N PHE A 130 -19.26 -58.26 -8.39
CA PHE A 130 -18.45 -59.32 -7.87
C PHE A 130 -19.32 -60.19 -6.95
N SER A 131 -20.00 -61.13 -7.59
CA SER A 131 -20.45 -62.38 -6.99
C SER A 131 -20.28 -63.46 -8.03
#